data_b0bea57fb4600451bd7924dbabe717ad
#
_entry.id   b0bea57fb4600451bd7924dbabe717ad
#
_cell.length_a   1.000
_cell.length_b   1.000
_cell.length_c   1.000
_cell.angle_alpha   90.00
_cell.angle_beta   90.00
_cell.angle_gamma   90.00
#
_symmetry.space_group_name_H-M   'P 1'
#
loop_
_entity.id
_entity.type
_entity.pdbx_description
1 polymer ?
#
loop_
_entity_poly.entity_id
_entity_poly.type
_entity_poly.pdbx_seq_one_letter_code
_entity_poly.pdbx_strand_id
1 'polypeptide(L)'
;MKEIIYQILPRYWGSKDHRNGKFSDIDAKTLGYIKGLGVTSVWYTGIIRHATSSTEDPHIVKGDAGSPYAITDYYDVNTYLADNSDNRLKEFIDLVNRTHSEGLKVIIDFVPNHVSRAYNGACSPKGIEPLGKSDDTSKHWSPDNDFFYYPNERLSLPNDPEGEYMEFPAKASGNNFSPSPDINDWYETIRLNYCDFHTRTWDKMYGIVRYWASLGVDGFRCDMVEMVPPQFFKWLIRRIKEEFHHVSFIAEVYQADRYREYIEDVGFDLLYDKSGLYDTLRAVTQGNASAEGITRCWQFLGNLQPRMLNFLENHDEQRIASDFFAGSAAKGLPALAVSLLLNDAPFMLYAGQEIGEKGMDNEPFSGINGRTTIFDWWRVGSLSRLWNTLHDAPGGLSSEEESILSRYREILQTAVSVPAFCCGKTYDLCYCQSPSFDRSRLFAWLRSDGKKTFLIVSNFSDREVIAEILIPKDASSYLGASLPSSVSVSVPPEDYTLIQI
;
A
#
# COMPACT_ATOMS: atom_id res chain seq x y z
N MET A 1 -12.30 15.40 6.68
CA MET A 1 -11.53 15.43 5.41
C MET A 1 -11.26 13.97 5.05
N LYS A 2 -11.37 13.62 3.77
CA LYS A 2 -11.03 12.26 3.30
C LYS A 2 -9.54 12.01 3.49
N GLU A 3 -9.15 10.85 3.98
CA GLU A 3 -7.74 10.47 4.13
C GLU A 3 -7.19 10.00 2.79
N ILE A 4 -6.06 10.58 2.39
CA ILE A 4 -5.29 10.16 1.21
C ILE A 4 -3.88 9.83 1.68
N ILE A 5 -3.46 8.60 1.43
CA ILE A 5 -2.11 8.11 1.75
C ILE A 5 -1.29 8.10 0.46
N TYR A 6 -0.11 8.73 0.48
CA TYR A 6 0.85 8.65 -0.63
C TYR A 6 1.93 7.65 -0.28
N GLN A 7 1.92 6.50 -0.96
CA GLN A 7 2.94 5.48 -0.79
C GLN A 7 4.16 5.81 -1.66
N ILE A 8 5.33 5.87 -1.06
CA ILE A 8 6.60 6.14 -1.76
C ILE A 8 7.70 5.19 -1.27
N LEU A 9 8.42 4.59 -2.20
CA LEU A 9 9.66 3.88 -1.92
C LEU A 9 10.82 4.87 -2.08
N PRO A 10 11.43 5.40 -1.00
CA PRO A 10 12.41 6.48 -1.06
C PRO A 10 13.59 6.18 -1.98
N ARG A 11 13.98 4.91 -2.08
CA ARG A 11 15.05 4.43 -2.96
C ARG A 11 14.88 4.81 -4.43
N TYR A 12 13.63 5.01 -4.91
CA TYR A 12 13.35 5.36 -6.31
C TYR A 12 13.06 6.84 -6.53
N TRP A 13 13.04 7.63 -5.46
CA TRP A 13 12.78 9.06 -5.53
C TRP A 13 14.09 9.84 -5.63
N GLY A 14 14.13 10.85 -6.50
CA GLY A 14 15.28 11.75 -6.62
C GLY A 14 15.78 11.93 -8.05
N SER A 15 16.89 12.67 -8.16
CA SER A 15 17.57 12.95 -9.42
C SER A 15 18.14 11.70 -10.08
N LYS A 16 18.22 11.70 -11.41
CA LYS A 16 18.88 10.65 -12.21
C LYS A 16 20.38 10.46 -11.94
N ASP A 17 21.01 11.41 -11.26
CA ASP A 17 22.45 11.41 -11.06
C ASP A 17 22.91 10.51 -9.90
N HIS A 18 22.00 10.06 -9.04
CA HIS A 18 22.26 9.13 -7.96
C HIS A 18 21.87 7.68 -8.31
N ARG A 19 22.59 6.70 -7.77
CA ARG A 19 22.24 5.28 -7.94
C ARG A 19 20.87 4.96 -7.34
N ASN A 20 20.53 5.60 -6.24
CA ASN A 20 19.27 5.45 -5.51
C ASN A 20 18.92 6.76 -4.82
N GLY A 21 17.63 6.95 -4.54
CA GLY A 21 17.13 8.09 -3.78
C GLY A 21 17.58 8.08 -2.32
N LYS A 22 17.57 9.27 -1.73
CA LYS A 22 17.99 9.57 -0.36
C LYS A 22 16.86 10.18 0.44
N PHE A 23 16.97 10.17 1.77
CA PHE A 23 16.05 10.90 2.65
C PHE A 23 16.03 12.41 2.35
N SER A 24 17.16 12.95 1.92
CA SER A 24 17.31 14.36 1.53
C SER A 24 16.60 14.71 0.21
N ASP A 25 16.41 13.75 -0.69
CA ASP A 25 15.67 13.96 -1.95
C ASP A 25 14.16 14.19 -1.72
N ILE A 26 13.64 13.76 -0.56
CA ILE A 26 12.26 14.05 -0.14
C ILE A 26 12.28 15.37 0.65
N ASP A 27 12.50 16.43 -0.04
CA ASP A 27 12.63 17.79 0.50
C ASP A 27 11.28 18.53 0.59
N ALA A 28 11.31 19.82 0.95
CA ALA A 28 10.13 20.64 1.07
C ALA A 28 9.36 20.81 -0.27
N LYS A 29 10.05 20.83 -1.43
CA LYS A 29 9.39 20.90 -2.75
C LYS A 29 8.60 19.61 -3.03
N THR A 30 9.21 18.45 -2.77
CA THR A 30 8.56 17.15 -2.86
C THR A 30 7.35 17.05 -1.93
N LEU A 31 7.51 17.39 -0.65
CA LEU A 31 6.42 17.31 0.33
C LEU A 31 5.31 18.32 0.04
N GLY A 32 5.65 19.52 -0.41
CA GLY A 32 4.70 20.53 -0.87
C GLY A 32 3.89 20.06 -2.09
N TYR A 33 4.53 19.37 -3.05
CA TYR A 33 3.84 18.72 -4.16
C TYR A 33 2.85 17.66 -3.67
N ILE A 34 3.32 16.73 -2.83
CA ILE A 34 2.48 15.66 -2.26
C ILE A 34 1.28 16.26 -1.51
N LYS A 35 1.52 17.26 -0.66
CA LYS A 35 0.46 18.02 0.04
C LYS A 35 -0.53 18.68 -0.92
N GLY A 36 -0.02 19.24 -2.02
CA GLY A 36 -0.81 19.87 -3.09
C GLY A 36 -1.75 18.90 -3.81
N LEU A 37 -1.52 17.60 -3.77
CA LEU A 37 -2.45 16.58 -4.25
C LEU A 37 -3.62 16.32 -3.28
N GLY A 38 -3.62 16.90 -2.07
CA GLY A 38 -4.64 16.64 -1.03
C GLY A 38 -4.28 15.46 -0.11
N VAL A 39 -3.04 14.99 -0.16
CA VAL A 39 -2.51 13.93 0.70
C VAL A 39 -2.50 14.35 2.16
N THR A 40 -2.79 13.41 3.06
CA THR A 40 -2.80 13.58 4.52
C THR A 40 -1.67 12.83 5.21
N SER A 41 -1.20 11.75 4.58
CA SER A 41 -0.19 10.86 5.18
C SER A 41 0.77 10.36 4.09
N VAL A 42 2.07 10.25 4.41
CA VAL A 42 3.07 9.63 3.52
C VAL A 42 3.50 8.30 4.12
N TRP A 43 3.36 7.23 3.34
CA TRP A 43 3.89 5.93 3.69
C TRP A 43 5.23 5.73 3.01
N TYR A 44 6.30 5.77 3.81
CA TYR A 44 7.68 5.50 3.41
C TYR A 44 7.95 3.99 3.45
N THR A 45 7.82 3.32 2.30
CA THR A 45 8.06 1.88 2.16
C THR A 45 9.55 1.58 2.17
N GLY A 46 9.95 0.52 2.89
CA GLY A 46 11.31 -0.04 2.82
C GLY A 46 12.39 0.82 3.49
N ILE A 47 12.04 1.58 4.55
CA ILE A 47 13.04 2.39 5.27
C ILE A 47 13.80 1.58 6.33
N ILE A 48 13.17 0.57 6.94
CA ILE A 48 13.82 -0.27 7.96
C ILE A 48 14.93 -1.09 7.30
N ARG A 49 16.05 -1.28 8.02
CA ARG A 49 17.22 -1.97 7.52
C ARG A 49 16.92 -3.40 7.12
N HIS A 50 17.13 -3.71 5.85
CA HIS A 50 16.93 -5.02 5.24
C HIS A 50 18.19 -5.52 4.52
N ALA A 51 18.22 -6.80 4.16
CA ALA A 51 19.34 -7.44 3.48
C ALA A 51 19.53 -6.88 2.06
N THR A 52 20.79 -6.68 1.66
CA THR A 52 21.20 -6.34 0.29
C THR A 52 22.36 -7.22 -0.14
N SER A 53 22.53 -7.49 -1.43
CA SER A 53 23.65 -8.31 -1.94
C SER A 53 25.03 -7.71 -1.72
N SER A 54 25.08 -6.41 -1.38
CA SER A 54 26.33 -5.71 -1.06
C SER A 54 26.79 -5.85 0.39
N THR A 55 25.91 -6.29 1.28
CA THR A 55 26.16 -6.39 2.73
C THR A 55 25.99 -7.81 3.27
N GLU A 56 25.19 -8.64 2.61
CA GLU A 56 24.87 -10.02 3.01
C GLU A 56 25.19 -11.02 1.90
N ASP A 57 25.18 -12.30 2.27
CA ASP A 57 25.40 -13.39 1.32
C ASP A 57 24.33 -13.37 0.21
N PRO A 58 24.72 -13.37 -1.08
CA PRO A 58 23.76 -13.26 -2.19
C PRO A 58 22.78 -14.43 -2.28
N HIS A 59 23.08 -15.61 -1.72
CA HIS A 59 22.15 -16.75 -1.71
C HIS A 59 20.91 -16.53 -0.84
N ILE A 60 20.98 -15.55 0.09
CA ILE A 60 19.84 -15.18 0.97
C ILE A 60 19.31 -13.77 0.68
N VAL A 61 19.51 -13.29 -0.55
CA VAL A 61 19.01 -11.97 -1.00
C VAL A 61 18.32 -12.14 -2.35
N LYS A 62 17.10 -11.61 -2.49
CA LYS A 62 16.38 -11.55 -3.76
C LYS A 62 16.70 -10.25 -4.49
N GLY A 63 17.27 -10.35 -5.69
CA GLY A 63 17.79 -9.19 -6.43
C GLY A 63 18.98 -8.52 -5.74
N ASP A 64 19.49 -7.45 -6.31
CA ASP A 64 20.69 -6.77 -5.77
C ASP A 64 20.38 -5.85 -4.59
N ALA A 65 19.22 -5.22 -4.59
CA ALA A 65 18.79 -4.31 -3.54
C ALA A 65 18.07 -5.02 -2.37
N GLY A 66 17.73 -6.29 -2.54
CA GLY A 66 17.04 -7.10 -1.56
C GLY A 66 15.58 -6.70 -1.34
N SER A 67 14.82 -7.60 -0.75
CA SER A 67 13.45 -7.33 -0.35
C SER A 67 13.39 -6.31 0.79
N PRO A 68 12.57 -5.25 0.70
CA PRO A 68 12.30 -4.32 1.80
C PRO A 68 11.73 -5.01 3.05
N TYR A 69 11.23 -6.22 2.90
CA TYR A 69 10.61 -7.03 3.96
C TYR A 69 11.56 -8.06 4.59
N ALA A 70 12.76 -8.28 4.02
CA ALA A 70 13.80 -9.12 4.61
C ALA A 70 14.62 -8.33 5.64
N ILE A 71 14.03 -8.01 6.78
CA ILE A 71 14.57 -7.13 7.82
C ILE A 71 15.79 -7.75 8.49
N THR A 72 16.91 -7.02 8.54
CA THR A 72 18.14 -7.41 9.26
C THR A 72 18.26 -6.76 10.63
N ASP A 73 17.64 -5.58 10.82
CA ASP A 73 17.61 -4.88 12.10
C ASP A 73 16.38 -3.99 12.19
N TYR A 74 15.52 -4.23 13.16
CA TYR A 74 14.30 -3.44 13.34
C TYR A 74 14.52 -2.06 13.96
N TYR A 75 15.67 -1.81 14.56
CA TYR A 75 15.98 -0.55 15.24
C TYR A 75 16.88 0.37 14.43
N ASP A 76 17.04 0.06 13.14
CA ASP A 76 17.90 0.80 12.22
C ASP A 76 17.19 1.06 10.88
N VAL A 77 17.71 2.02 10.12
CA VAL A 77 17.28 2.32 8.76
C VAL A 77 18.37 1.94 7.75
N ASN A 78 17.96 1.77 6.50
CA ASN A 78 18.92 1.43 5.43
C ASN A 78 19.98 2.49 5.26
N THR A 79 21.25 2.07 5.29
CA THR A 79 22.41 2.95 5.16
C THR A 79 22.46 3.68 3.83
N TYR A 80 21.98 3.05 2.76
CA TYR A 80 21.96 3.62 1.42
C TYR A 80 20.94 4.75 1.22
N LEU A 81 19.95 4.90 2.12
CA LEU A 81 18.96 5.98 2.09
C LEU A 81 19.49 7.28 2.70
N ALA A 82 20.59 7.23 3.44
CA ALA A 82 21.21 8.41 4.04
C ALA A 82 22.34 8.97 3.17
N ASP A 83 22.57 10.27 3.26
CA ASP A 83 23.73 10.93 2.68
C ASP A 83 24.99 10.55 3.45
N ASN A 84 24.88 10.46 4.78
CA ASN A 84 25.93 9.97 5.67
C ASN A 84 25.41 8.74 6.43
N SER A 85 25.96 7.55 6.11
CA SER A 85 25.56 6.28 6.73
C SER A 85 25.66 6.27 8.26
N ASP A 86 26.61 7.01 8.85
CA ASP A 86 26.77 7.09 10.30
C ASP A 86 25.66 7.92 10.97
N ASN A 87 25.02 8.81 10.22
CA ASN A 87 23.94 9.68 10.66
C ASN A 87 22.55 9.20 10.20
N ARG A 88 22.42 8.04 9.57
CA ARG A 88 21.22 7.56 8.87
C ARG A 88 19.93 7.65 9.68
N LEU A 89 19.97 7.27 10.95
CA LEU A 89 18.78 7.37 11.83
C LEU A 89 18.39 8.83 12.08
N LYS A 90 19.37 9.70 12.26
CA LYS A 90 19.13 11.15 12.41
C LYS A 90 18.54 11.73 11.14
N GLU A 91 19.04 11.35 9.96
CA GLU A 91 18.51 11.82 8.67
C GLU A 91 17.07 11.36 8.45
N PHE A 92 16.73 10.14 8.89
CA PHE A 92 15.33 9.69 8.89
C PHE A 92 14.45 10.51 9.86
N ILE A 93 14.92 10.76 11.07
CA ILE A 93 14.20 11.63 12.03
C ILE A 93 14.01 13.05 11.45
N ASP A 94 15.00 13.57 10.76
CA ASP A 94 14.91 14.86 10.08
C ASP A 94 13.87 14.82 8.94
N LEU A 95 13.72 13.68 8.22
CA LEU A 95 12.64 13.46 7.26
C LEU A 95 11.26 13.44 7.94
N VAL A 96 11.11 12.72 9.05
CA VAL A 96 9.86 12.69 9.85
C VAL A 96 9.46 14.13 10.24
N ASN A 97 10.39 14.89 10.83
CA ASN A 97 10.15 16.26 11.24
C ASN A 97 9.77 17.17 10.07
N ARG A 98 10.42 17.01 8.92
CA ARG A 98 10.14 17.77 7.70
C ARG A 98 8.74 17.45 7.17
N THR A 99 8.36 16.16 7.19
CA THR A 99 7.01 15.71 6.80
C THR A 99 5.94 16.31 7.71
N HIS A 100 6.16 16.28 9.02
CA HIS A 100 5.26 16.92 10.00
C HIS A 100 5.17 18.43 9.82
N SER A 101 6.27 19.11 9.47
CA SER A 101 6.27 20.54 9.22
C SER A 101 5.35 20.95 8.05
N GLU A 102 5.15 20.05 7.08
CA GLU A 102 4.18 20.23 6.02
C GLU A 102 2.75 19.83 6.43
N GLY A 103 2.54 19.40 7.68
CA GLY A 103 1.24 18.95 8.19
C GLY A 103 0.82 17.59 7.62
N LEU A 104 1.77 16.75 7.24
CA LEU A 104 1.58 15.38 6.78
C LEU A 104 1.95 14.41 7.89
N LYS A 105 1.28 13.26 7.96
CA LYS A 105 1.62 12.15 8.85
C LYS A 105 2.62 11.21 8.20
N VAL A 106 3.35 10.47 9.03
CA VAL A 106 4.34 9.47 8.61
C VAL A 106 3.85 8.06 8.91
N ILE A 107 3.82 7.21 7.89
CA ILE A 107 3.53 5.78 8.00
C ILE A 107 4.77 5.00 7.55
N ILE A 108 5.10 3.91 8.23
CA ILE A 108 6.15 2.97 7.82
C ILE A 108 5.62 1.54 7.85
N ASP A 109 6.37 0.60 7.23
CA ASP A 109 6.06 -0.82 7.32
C ASP A 109 6.40 -1.39 8.71
N PHE A 110 5.55 -2.29 9.18
CA PHE A 110 5.84 -3.22 10.26
C PHE A 110 5.72 -4.64 9.73
N VAL A 111 6.82 -5.39 9.75
CA VAL A 111 6.91 -6.75 9.21
C VAL A 111 6.90 -7.75 10.39
N PRO A 112 5.74 -8.24 10.84
CA PRO A 112 5.66 -9.06 12.03
C PRO A 112 5.89 -10.55 11.79
N ASN A 113 5.70 -11.06 10.57
CA ASN A 113 5.70 -12.49 10.31
C ASN A 113 7.09 -13.11 10.20
N HIS A 114 8.07 -12.34 9.72
CA HIS A 114 9.40 -12.87 9.37
C HIS A 114 10.49 -11.81 9.48
N VAL A 115 11.74 -12.27 9.44
CA VAL A 115 12.95 -11.46 9.33
C VAL A 115 13.85 -12.02 8.23
N SER A 116 14.89 -11.31 7.83
CA SER A 116 15.96 -11.85 6.96
C SER A 116 16.70 -13.01 7.62
N ARG A 117 17.25 -13.94 6.83
CA ARG A 117 18.21 -14.92 7.35
C ARG A 117 19.49 -14.27 7.89
N ALA A 118 19.80 -13.06 7.44
CA ALA A 118 20.90 -12.24 7.95
C ALA A 118 20.51 -11.38 9.19
N TYR A 119 19.34 -11.60 9.79
CA TYR A 119 18.92 -10.85 10.96
C TYR A 119 19.93 -10.98 12.11
N ASN A 120 20.32 -9.84 12.68
CA ASN A 120 21.28 -9.78 13.78
C ASN A 120 20.88 -8.81 14.90
N GLY A 121 20.00 -7.82 14.63
CA GLY A 121 19.53 -6.85 15.61
C GLY A 121 20.65 -6.06 16.27
N ALA A 122 21.71 -5.73 15.55
CA ALA A 122 22.93 -5.12 16.06
C ALA A 122 22.69 -3.72 16.69
N CYS A 123 21.66 -3.00 16.22
CA CYS A 123 21.27 -1.68 16.72
C CYS A 123 20.17 -1.74 17.80
N SER A 124 19.85 -2.92 18.33
CA SER A 124 18.90 -3.05 19.41
C SER A 124 19.29 -2.16 20.60
N PRO A 125 18.35 -1.40 21.20
CA PRO A 125 18.63 -0.56 22.34
C PRO A 125 19.24 -1.34 23.51
N LYS A 126 20.06 -0.67 24.32
CA LYS A 126 20.72 -1.31 25.47
C LYS A 126 19.68 -1.99 26.38
N GLY A 127 19.87 -3.27 26.63
CA GLY A 127 18.97 -4.10 27.46
C GLY A 127 17.83 -4.76 26.68
N ILE A 128 17.71 -4.50 25.39
CA ILE A 128 16.78 -5.22 24.49
C ILE A 128 17.54 -6.36 23.84
N GLU A 129 17.05 -7.56 24.03
CA GLU A 129 17.62 -8.76 23.41
C GLU A 129 17.10 -8.94 21.99
N PRO A 130 17.97 -9.08 20.98
CA PRO A 130 17.56 -9.40 19.62
C PRO A 130 16.72 -10.70 19.53
N LEU A 131 15.90 -10.82 18.49
CA LEU A 131 15.15 -12.04 18.19
C LEU A 131 16.13 -13.23 18.00
N GLY A 132 15.77 -14.38 18.52
CA GLY A 132 16.51 -15.63 18.36
C GLY A 132 17.74 -15.80 19.24
N LYS A 133 18.20 -14.76 19.94
CA LYS A 133 19.49 -14.79 20.68
C LYS A 133 19.52 -15.82 21.80
N SER A 134 18.41 -16.02 22.50
CA SER A 134 18.29 -16.97 23.61
C SER A 134 17.43 -18.18 23.28
N ASP A 135 17.26 -18.48 21.98
CA ASP A 135 16.48 -19.63 21.51
C ASP A 135 17.19 -20.96 21.84
N ASP A 136 16.40 -21.95 22.25
CA ASP A 136 16.85 -23.32 22.37
C ASP A 136 16.79 -24.01 20.98
N THR A 137 17.92 -23.99 20.29
CA THR A 137 18.03 -24.53 18.92
C THR A 137 17.97 -26.06 18.87
N SER A 138 17.94 -26.75 20.01
CA SER A 138 17.75 -28.20 20.09
C SER A 138 16.30 -28.62 19.92
N LYS A 139 15.35 -27.70 19.89
CA LYS A 139 13.91 -27.93 19.75
C LYS A 139 13.40 -27.36 18.45
N HIS A 140 12.58 -28.12 17.75
CA HIS A 140 11.88 -27.61 16.57
C HIS A 140 10.97 -26.43 16.93
N TRP A 141 10.23 -26.54 18.01
CA TRP A 141 9.35 -25.52 18.55
C TRP A 141 9.45 -25.42 20.08
N SER A 142 9.39 -24.22 20.58
CA SER A 142 9.22 -23.90 22.00
C SER A 142 8.50 -22.56 22.11
N PRO A 143 7.60 -22.36 23.11
CA PRO A 143 6.98 -21.04 23.31
C PRO A 143 8.01 -19.97 23.75
N ASP A 144 9.20 -20.39 24.18
CA ASP A 144 10.30 -19.49 24.56
C ASP A 144 11.25 -19.20 23.38
N ASN A 145 11.05 -19.79 22.21
CA ASN A 145 11.83 -19.51 21.00
C ASN A 145 11.16 -18.42 20.16
N ASP A 146 11.96 -17.55 19.58
CA ASP A 146 11.50 -16.55 18.61
C ASP A 146 11.37 -17.14 17.19
N PHE A 147 12.07 -18.27 16.91
CA PHE A 147 12.08 -18.94 15.60
C PHE A 147 11.73 -20.44 15.71
N PHE A 148 11.42 -21.05 14.56
CA PHE A 148 11.27 -22.48 14.40
C PHE A 148 12.56 -23.07 13.86
N TYR A 149 13.08 -24.14 14.47
CA TYR A 149 14.33 -24.81 14.12
C TYR A 149 14.13 -26.24 13.62
N TYR A 150 15.09 -26.71 12.83
CA TYR A 150 15.24 -28.13 12.44
C TYR A 150 16.56 -28.65 13.03
N PRO A 151 16.56 -29.17 14.27
CA PRO A 151 17.77 -29.36 15.10
C PRO A 151 18.88 -30.20 14.49
N ASN A 152 18.56 -31.11 13.58
CA ASN A 152 19.53 -32.05 12.98
C ASN A 152 19.65 -31.83 11.46
N GLU A 153 19.11 -30.78 10.93
CA GLU A 153 19.06 -30.50 9.50
C GLU A 153 19.78 -29.21 9.16
N ARG A 154 20.45 -29.22 8.02
CA ARG A 154 21.05 -28.04 7.41
C ARG A 154 20.04 -27.43 6.44
N LEU A 155 20.03 -26.10 6.33
CA LEU A 155 19.28 -25.41 5.31
C LEU A 155 19.77 -25.80 3.91
N SER A 156 18.85 -26.09 3.01
CA SER A 156 19.12 -26.28 1.57
C SER A 156 18.38 -25.20 0.79
N LEU A 157 19.12 -24.28 0.20
CA LEU A 157 18.57 -23.17 -0.59
C LEU A 157 18.37 -23.56 -2.05
N PRO A 158 17.30 -23.10 -2.72
CA PRO A 158 17.00 -23.48 -4.11
C PRO A 158 17.97 -22.84 -5.14
N ASN A 159 18.66 -21.78 -4.75
CA ASN A 159 19.62 -21.04 -5.57
C ASN A 159 21.08 -21.27 -5.15
N ASP A 160 21.33 -22.26 -4.28
CA ASP A 160 22.66 -22.63 -3.76
C ASP A 160 22.87 -24.16 -3.86
N PRO A 161 23.00 -24.71 -5.08
CA PRO A 161 23.14 -26.16 -5.27
C PRO A 161 24.46 -26.72 -4.71
N GLU A 162 25.51 -25.90 -4.60
CA GLU A 162 26.80 -26.29 -4.04
C GLU A 162 26.82 -26.21 -2.50
N GLY A 163 25.81 -25.56 -1.90
CA GLY A 163 25.70 -25.41 -0.46
C GLY A 163 26.77 -24.52 0.14
N GLU A 164 27.03 -23.40 -0.48
CA GLU A 164 28.02 -22.40 0.00
C GLU A 164 27.51 -21.68 1.24
N TYR A 165 26.23 -21.33 1.26
CA TYR A 165 25.60 -20.72 2.44
C TYR A 165 25.37 -21.75 3.55
N MET A 166 25.80 -21.41 4.75
CA MET A 166 25.79 -22.33 5.91
C MET A 166 24.82 -21.86 6.99
N GLU A 167 23.66 -22.51 7.10
CA GLU A 167 22.77 -22.36 8.25
C GLU A 167 22.49 -23.73 8.89
N PHE A 168 22.95 -23.92 10.14
CA PHE A 168 22.72 -25.11 10.95
C PHE A 168 22.50 -24.73 12.43
N PRO A 169 21.46 -25.20 13.10
CA PRO A 169 20.32 -25.88 12.48
C PRO A 169 19.54 -24.95 11.55
N ALA A 170 18.90 -25.52 10.53
CA ALA A 170 18.04 -24.77 9.62
C ALA A 170 16.87 -24.16 10.37
N LYS A 171 16.34 -23.05 9.84
CA LYS A 171 15.14 -22.37 10.34
C LYS A 171 14.05 -22.37 9.29
N ALA A 172 12.79 -22.38 9.72
CA ALA A 172 11.65 -22.23 8.82
C ALA A 172 11.69 -20.90 8.06
N SER A 173 11.33 -20.88 6.78
CA SER A 173 11.17 -19.67 5.99
C SER A 173 9.87 -18.93 6.36
N GLY A 174 9.75 -17.67 5.97
CA GLY A 174 8.59 -16.83 6.29
C GLY A 174 7.23 -17.42 5.91
N ASN A 175 7.17 -18.20 4.83
CA ASN A 175 5.95 -18.82 4.31
C ASN A 175 5.97 -20.36 4.27
N ASN A 176 7.09 -21.00 4.61
CA ASN A 176 7.23 -22.46 4.49
C ASN A 176 7.90 -23.08 5.72
N PHE A 177 7.27 -24.12 6.31
CA PHE A 177 7.82 -24.92 7.40
C PHE A 177 8.66 -26.07 6.84
N SER A 178 9.78 -25.76 6.18
CA SER A 178 10.70 -26.73 5.59
C SER A 178 12.15 -26.25 5.77
N PRO A 179 13.12 -27.17 6.01
CA PRO A 179 14.54 -26.86 5.95
C PRO A 179 15.04 -26.75 4.49
N SER A 180 14.18 -27.01 3.50
CA SER A 180 14.46 -26.97 2.06
C SER A 180 13.35 -26.24 1.33
N PRO A 181 13.25 -24.89 1.46
CA PRO A 181 12.28 -24.09 0.72
C PRO A 181 12.55 -24.16 -0.79
N ASP A 182 11.52 -23.97 -1.61
CA ASP A 182 11.67 -23.88 -3.07
C ASP A 182 11.91 -22.43 -3.55
N ILE A 183 12.10 -22.27 -4.87
CA ILE A 183 12.44 -20.96 -5.45
C ILE A 183 11.29 -19.94 -5.35
N ASN A 184 10.05 -20.40 -5.19
CA ASN A 184 8.86 -19.56 -5.04
C ASN A 184 8.59 -19.22 -3.57
N ASP A 185 9.27 -19.89 -2.64
CA ASP A 185 9.20 -19.57 -1.23
C ASP A 185 9.97 -18.30 -0.88
N TRP A 186 9.75 -17.81 0.31
CA TRP A 186 10.52 -16.70 0.88
C TRP A 186 11.80 -17.24 1.53
N TYR A 187 12.61 -17.92 0.71
CA TYR A 187 13.81 -18.63 1.14
C TYR A 187 14.86 -17.75 1.82
N GLU A 188 14.84 -16.43 1.53
CA GLU A 188 15.70 -15.41 2.12
C GLU A 188 15.29 -14.99 3.54
N THR A 189 14.16 -15.50 4.04
CA THR A 189 13.57 -15.09 5.32
C THR A 189 13.50 -16.21 6.34
N ILE A 190 13.32 -15.83 7.60
CA ILE A 190 13.09 -16.72 8.75
C ILE A 190 11.76 -16.37 9.38
N ARG A 191 10.88 -17.36 9.59
CA ARG A 191 9.58 -17.19 10.21
C ARG A 191 9.71 -16.95 11.71
N LEU A 192 8.96 -15.95 12.21
CA LEU A 192 8.82 -15.71 13.64
C LEU A 192 7.82 -16.69 14.28
N ASN A 193 8.15 -17.11 15.48
CA ASN A 193 7.32 -18.01 16.27
C ASN A 193 6.36 -17.24 17.15
N TYR A 194 5.10 -17.21 16.77
CA TYR A 194 4.02 -16.71 17.59
C TYR A 194 3.20 -17.84 18.16
N CYS A 195 2.86 -17.73 19.46
CA CYS A 195 1.79 -18.50 20.06
C CYS A 195 0.49 -17.69 20.04
N ASP A 196 -0.65 -18.34 20.26
CA ASP A 196 -1.95 -17.69 20.45
C ASP A 196 -2.12 -17.07 21.84
N PHE A 197 -1.07 -17.15 22.67
CA PHE A 197 -0.92 -16.53 23.98
C PHE A 197 0.37 -15.70 24.06
N HIS A 198 0.42 -14.78 25.02
CA HIS A 198 1.53 -13.85 25.20
C HIS A 198 2.86 -14.57 25.47
N THR A 199 3.89 -14.24 24.69
CA THR A 199 5.26 -14.74 24.79
C THR A 199 6.27 -13.59 24.74
N ARG A 200 7.55 -13.86 24.98
CA ARG A 200 8.62 -12.87 24.83
C ARG A 200 8.74 -12.29 23.43
N THR A 201 8.38 -13.06 22.38
CA THR A 201 8.33 -12.56 20.98
C THR A 201 7.35 -11.39 20.87
N TRP A 202 6.18 -11.47 21.54
CA TRP A 202 5.22 -10.36 21.57
C TRP A 202 5.81 -9.10 22.20
N ASP A 203 6.52 -9.24 23.33
CA ASP A 203 7.16 -8.09 24.02
C ASP A 203 8.26 -7.46 23.15
N LYS A 204 9.07 -8.28 22.44
CA LYS A 204 10.09 -7.79 21.52
C LYS A 204 9.45 -6.99 20.38
N MET A 205 8.40 -7.52 19.75
CA MET A 205 7.69 -6.87 18.65
C MET A 205 6.94 -5.61 19.10
N TYR A 206 6.37 -5.60 20.31
CA TYR A 206 5.84 -4.38 20.93
C TYR A 206 6.92 -3.32 21.11
N GLY A 207 8.10 -3.72 21.61
CA GLY A 207 9.24 -2.82 21.77
C GLY A 207 9.67 -2.14 20.47
N ILE A 208 9.63 -2.86 19.36
CA ILE A 208 9.93 -2.34 18.01
C ILE A 208 8.91 -1.27 17.61
N VAL A 209 7.62 -1.57 17.65
CA VAL A 209 6.55 -0.62 17.28
C VAL A 209 6.59 0.62 18.18
N ARG A 210 6.76 0.41 19.50
CA ARG A 210 6.89 1.48 20.47
C ARG A 210 8.08 2.41 20.20
N TYR A 211 9.23 1.82 19.78
CA TYR A 211 10.43 2.58 19.42
C TYR A 211 10.15 3.54 18.26
N TRP A 212 9.59 3.06 17.17
CA TRP A 212 9.29 3.90 16.01
C TRP A 212 8.20 4.94 16.28
N ALA A 213 7.17 4.58 17.04
CA ALA A 213 6.15 5.53 17.50
C ALA A 213 6.79 6.66 18.35
N SER A 214 7.77 6.34 19.22
CA SER A 214 8.49 7.34 20.02
C SER A 214 9.38 8.28 19.19
N LEU A 215 9.74 7.90 17.96
CA LEU A 215 10.47 8.73 16.99
C LEU A 215 9.57 9.58 16.10
N GLY A 216 8.25 9.55 16.32
CA GLY A 216 7.29 10.38 15.59
C GLY A 216 6.61 9.68 14.41
N VAL A 217 6.69 8.36 14.29
CA VAL A 217 5.89 7.61 13.31
C VAL A 217 4.43 7.60 13.74
N ASP A 218 3.52 8.04 12.85
CA ASP A 218 2.08 8.18 13.11
C ASP A 218 1.26 6.96 12.75
N GLY A 219 1.84 6.03 12.00
CA GLY A 219 1.12 4.82 11.60
C GLY A 219 2.01 3.70 11.10
N PHE A 220 1.47 2.48 11.14
CA PHE A 220 2.14 1.27 10.69
C PHE A 220 1.29 0.52 9.67
N ARG A 221 1.85 0.25 8.49
CA ARG A 221 1.32 -0.77 7.57
C ARG A 221 1.88 -2.12 8.01
N CYS A 222 0.98 -2.98 8.49
CA CYS A 222 1.34 -4.30 8.98
C CYS A 222 1.30 -5.31 7.83
N ASP A 223 2.47 -5.89 7.56
CA ASP A 223 2.69 -6.88 6.53
C ASP A 223 2.11 -8.24 6.91
N MET A 224 1.44 -8.92 5.96
CA MET A 224 1.01 -10.32 6.05
C MET A 224 0.33 -10.68 7.39
N VAL A 225 -0.59 -9.84 7.87
CA VAL A 225 -1.20 -10.00 9.21
C VAL A 225 -1.93 -11.34 9.41
N GLU A 226 -2.42 -11.94 8.33
CA GLU A 226 -3.12 -13.23 8.38
C GLU A 226 -2.21 -14.42 8.71
N MET A 227 -0.88 -14.24 8.61
CA MET A 227 0.12 -15.25 8.99
C MET A 227 0.54 -15.18 10.46
N VAL A 228 0.02 -14.19 11.20
CA VAL A 228 0.32 -13.93 12.62
C VAL A 228 -0.98 -14.04 13.43
N PRO A 229 -0.98 -14.61 14.65
CA PRO A 229 -2.19 -14.74 15.43
C PRO A 229 -2.89 -13.39 15.67
N PRO A 230 -4.21 -13.27 15.42
CA PRO A 230 -4.93 -12.02 15.60
C PRO A 230 -4.92 -11.53 17.06
N GLN A 231 -4.76 -12.45 18.03
CA GLN A 231 -4.62 -12.14 19.45
C GLN A 231 -3.39 -11.26 19.74
N PHE A 232 -2.28 -11.49 19.01
CA PHE A 232 -1.09 -10.65 19.10
C PHE A 232 -1.41 -9.21 18.70
N PHE A 233 -2.04 -9.01 17.54
CA PHE A 233 -2.38 -7.67 17.07
C PHE A 233 -3.39 -6.97 17.98
N LYS A 234 -4.39 -7.68 18.48
CA LYS A 234 -5.35 -7.15 19.44
C LYS A 234 -4.64 -6.62 20.69
N TRP A 235 -3.68 -7.37 21.21
CA TRP A 235 -2.87 -6.98 22.36
C TRP A 235 -1.92 -5.82 22.02
N LEU A 236 -1.20 -5.90 20.88
CA LEU A 236 -0.23 -4.89 20.45
C LEU A 236 -0.90 -3.53 20.22
N ILE A 237 -1.95 -3.50 19.40
CA ILE A 237 -2.66 -2.26 19.02
C ILE A 237 -3.21 -1.56 20.29
N ARG A 238 -3.83 -2.32 21.16
CA ARG A 238 -4.34 -1.76 22.41
C ARG A 238 -3.22 -1.13 23.24
N ARG A 239 -2.10 -1.82 23.47
CA ARG A 239 -0.99 -1.32 24.25
C ARG A 239 -0.31 -0.10 23.65
N ILE A 240 -0.12 -0.10 22.32
CA ILE A 240 0.46 1.07 21.64
C ILE A 240 -0.48 2.27 21.76
N LYS A 241 -1.79 2.09 21.56
CA LYS A 241 -2.77 3.17 21.64
C LYS A 241 -2.98 3.71 23.08
N GLU A 242 -2.69 2.93 24.11
CA GLU A 242 -2.66 3.41 25.49
C GLU A 242 -1.55 4.46 25.73
N GLU A 243 -0.42 4.36 25.01
CA GLU A 243 0.73 5.27 25.13
C GLU A 243 0.76 6.32 23.99
N PHE A 244 0.41 5.90 22.77
CA PHE A 244 0.41 6.69 21.52
C PHE A 244 -0.96 6.63 20.84
N HIS A 245 -1.96 7.28 21.43
CA HIS A 245 -3.37 7.18 21.00
C HIS A 245 -3.63 7.70 19.56
N HIS A 246 -2.70 8.45 18.98
CA HIS A 246 -2.78 8.97 17.59
C HIS A 246 -2.25 7.97 16.56
N VAL A 247 -1.53 6.92 16.96
CA VAL A 247 -0.93 5.95 16.04
C VAL A 247 -2.01 5.08 15.40
N SER A 248 -1.97 4.98 14.08
CA SER A 248 -2.88 4.16 13.29
C SER A 248 -2.23 2.86 12.80
N PHE A 249 -3.06 1.83 12.61
CA PHE A 249 -2.63 0.53 12.10
C PHE A 249 -3.42 0.16 10.85
N ILE A 250 -2.70 -0.13 9.77
CA ILE A 250 -3.24 -0.53 8.47
C ILE A 250 -2.85 -1.99 8.25
N ALA A 251 -3.82 -2.87 8.00
CA ALA A 251 -3.56 -4.28 7.80
C ALA A 251 -3.64 -4.69 6.34
N GLU A 252 -2.68 -5.49 5.92
CA GLU A 252 -2.75 -6.26 4.70
C GLU A 252 -3.53 -7.55 4.98
N VAL A 253 -4.78 -7.61 4.48
CA VAL A 253 -5.70 -8.74 4.64
C VAL A 253 -6.29 -9.08 3.29
N TYR A 254 -6.23 -10.35 2.90
CA TYR A 254 -6.76 -10.87 1.63
C TYR A 254 -8.06 -11.67 1.79
N GLN A 255 -8.31 -12.26 2.97
CA GLN A 255 -9.52 -13.02 3.26
C GLN A 255 -10.67 -12.08 3.62
N ALA A 256 -11.54 -11.78 2.64
CA ALA A 256 -12.61 -10.79 2.79
C ALA A 256 -13.63 -11.16 3.89
N ASP A 257 -13.85 -12.44 4.15
CA ASP A 257 -14.71 -12.95 5.24
C ASP A 257 -14.14 -12.64 6.64
N ARG A 258 -12.85 -12.32 6.75
CA ARG A 258 -12.18 -11.93 7.99
C ARG A 258 -12.09 -10.41 8.21
N TYR A 259 -12.53 -9.58 7.27
CA TYR A 259 -12.43 -8.12 7.41
C TYR A 259 -13.08 -7.61 8.70
N ARG A 260 -14.26 -8.13 9.04
CA ARG A 260 -14.97 -7.74 10.26
C ARG A 260 -14.20 -8.11 11.53
N GLU A 261 -13.58 -9.28 11.58
CA GLU A 261 -12.73 -9.73 12.68
C GLU A 261 -11.58 -8.74 12.91
N TYR A 262 -10.83 -8.40 11.84
CA TYR A 262 -9.66 -7.53 11.98
C TYR A 262 -10.01 -6.08 12.34
N ILE A 263 -11.16 -5.59 11.89
CA ILE A 263 -11.62 -4.23 12.24
C ILE A 263 -12.25 -4.17 13.63
N GLU A 264 -13.24 -5.03 13.90
CA GLU A 264 -14.10 -4.90 15.09
C GLU A 264 -13.50 -5.61 16.32
N ASP A 265 -12.88 -6.77 16.14
CA ASP A 265 -12.36 -7.58 17.24
C ASP A 265 -10.89 -7.31 17.52
N VAL A 266 -10.06 -7.23 16.49
CA VAL A 266 -8.61 -7.00 16.61
C VAL A 266 -8.30 -5.52 16.81
N GLY A 267 -8.98 -4.62 16.09
CA GLY A 267 -8.91 -3.18 16.27
C GLY A 267 -8.00 -2.44 15.30
N PHE A 268 -7.72 -3.00 14.12
CA PHE A 268 -7.05 -2.25 13.04
C PHE A 268 -7.88 -1.04 12.63
N ASP A 269 -7.23 0.05 12.29
CA ASP A 269 -7.89 1.27 11.83
C ASP A 269 -8.36 1.16 10.39
N LEU A 270 -7.53 0.58 9.53
CA LEU A 270 -7.80 0.36 8.09
C LEU A 270 -7.37 -1.03 7.66
N LEU A 271 -8.06 -1.57 6.65
CA LEU A 271 -7.66 -2.77 5.91
C LEU A 271 -7.56 -2.45 4.41
N TYR A 272 -6.69 -3.14 3.69
CA TYR A 272 -6.68 -3.12 2.23
C TYR A 272 -8.00 -3.67 1.66
N ASP A 273 -8.62 -2.96 0.73
CA ASP A 273 -9.73 -3.51 -0.08
C ASP A 273 -9.19 -4.19 -1.35
N LYS A 274 -8.32 -5.18 -1.15
CA LYS A 274 -7.68 -5.92 -2.25
C LYS A 274 -8.65 -6.89 -2.91
N SER A 275 -9.19 -7.83 -2.13
CA SER A 275 -10.03 -8.92 -2.63
C SER A 275 -11.49 -8.51 -2.91
N GLY A 276 -11.84 -7.25 -2.62
CA GLY A 276 -13.13 -6.66 -2.92
C GLY A 276 -13.05 -5.70 -4.11
N LEU A 277 -12.93 -4.41 -3.81
CA LEU A 277 -13.03 -3.36 -4.82
C LEU A 277 -11.86 -3.36 -5.81
N TYR A 278 -10.60 -3.56 -5.34
CA TYR A 278 -9.44 -3.57 -6.24
C TYR A 278 -9.55 -4.66 -7.31
N ASP A 279 -9.75 -5.93 -6.93
CA ASP A 279 -9.84 -7.04 -7.88
C ASP A 279 -11.04 -6.88 -8.82
N THR A 280 -12.16 -6.36 -8.32
CA THR A 280 -13.33 -6.07 -9.14
C THR A 280 -13.03 -4.99 -10.17
N LEU A 281 -12.46 -3.84 -9.77
CA LEU A 281 -12.13 -2.75 -10.69
C LEU A 281 -11.12 -3.17 -11.75
N ARG A 282 -10.12 -3.96 -11.36
CA ARG A 282 -9.15 -4.54 -12.29
C ARG A 282 -9.84 -5.40 -13.34
N ALA A 283 -10.67 -6.35 -12.92
CA ALA A 283 -11.38 -7.24 -13.83
C ALA A 283 -12.36 -6.49 -14.75
N VAL A 284 -13.06 -5.46 -14.25
CA VAL A 284 -13.96 -4.62 -15.04
C VAL A 284 -13.18 -3.80 -16.08
N THR A 285 -12.07 -3.17 -15.69
CA THR A 285 -11.20 -2.38 -16.57
C THR A 285 -10.65 -3.25 -17.71
N GLN A 286 -10.24 -4.48 -17.40
CA GLN A 286 -9.75 -5.46 -18.38
C GLN A 286 -10.84 -6.10 -19.25
N GLY A 287 -12.11 -5.83 -18.98
CA GLY A 287 -13.23 -6.44 -19.70
C GLY A 287 -13.58 -7.87 -19.27
N ASN A 288 -12.99 -8.35 -18.18
CA ASN A 288 -13.16 -9.72 -17.68
C ASN A 288 -14.35 -9.86 -16.71
N ALA A 289 -14.92 -8.73 -16.25
CA ALA A 289 -16.08 -8.71 -15.37
C ALA A 289 -17.04 -7.57 -15.71
N SER A 290 -18.28 -7.68 -15.19
CA SER A 290 -19.31 -6.64 -15.28
C SER A 290 -19.11 -5.57 -14.20
N ALA A 291 -19.37 -4.30 -14.53
CA ALA A 291 -19.38 -3.19 -13.59
C ALA A 291 -20.42 -3.36 -12.46
N GLU A 292 -21.43 -4.23 -12.62
CA GLU A 292 -22.33 -4.64 -11.53
C GLU A 292 -21.61 -5.27 -10.33
N GLY A 293 -20.39 -5.76 -10.54
CA GLY A 293 -19.51 -6.23 -9.46
C GLY A 293 -19.25 -5.17 -8.39
N ILE A 294 -19.17 -3.90 -8.79
CA ILE A 294 -18.95 -2.75 -7.89
C ILE A 294 -20.06 -2.64 -6.85
N THR A 295 -21.33 -2.82 -7.29
CA THR A 295 -22.48 -2.85 -6.37
C THR A 295 -22.32 -3.95 -5.32
N ARG A 296 -21.90 -5.15 -5.73
CA ARG A 296 -21.70 -6.27 -4.79
C ARG A 296 -20.61 -5.98 -3.76
N CYS A 297 -19.51 -5.30 -4.15
CA CYS A 297 -18.45 -4.94 -3.22
C CYS A 297 -18.95 -4.05 -2.07
N TRP A 298 -19.58 -2.92 -2.39
CA TRP A 298 -20.03 -2.02 -1.33
C TRP A 298 -21.18 -2.60 -0.49
N GLN A 299 -22.05 -3.44 -1.06
CA GLN A 299 -23.08 -4.15 -0.31
C GLN A 299 -22.51 -5.16 0.67
N PHE A 300 -21.47 -5.89 0.26
CA PHE A 300 -20.76 -6.83 1.13
C PHE A 300 -20.11 -6.14 2.32
N LEU A 301 -19.42 -5.02 2.07
CA LEU A 301 -18.72 -4.27 3.12
C LEU A 301 -19.70 -3.57 4.09
N GLY A 302 -20.84 -3.07 3.62
CA GLY A 302 -21.81 -2.36 4.44
C GLY A 302 -21.19 -1.22 5.25
N ASN A 303 -21.26 -1.31 6.57
CA ASN A 303 -20.70 -0.31 7.50
C ASN A 303 -19.16 -0.33 7.60
N LEU A 304 -18.50 -1.32 7.05
CA LEU A 304 -17.03 -1.38 7.05
C LEU A 304 -16.38 -0.47 5.99
N GLN A 305 -17.11 0.02 5.00
CA GLN A 305 -16.59 0.81 3.89
C GLN A 305 -15.63 1.95 4.34
N PRO A 306 -15.92 2.76 5.37
CA PRO A 306 -15.01 3.82 5.80
C PRO A 306 -13.70 3.33 6.43
N ARG A 307 -13.58 2.03 6.68
CA ARG A 307 -12.40 1.38 7.26
C ARG A 307 -11.61 0.59 6.22
N MET A 308 -12.00 0.65 4.94
CA MET A 308 -11.31 -0.01 3.84
C MET A 308 -10.43 0.98 3.10
N LEU A 309 -9.14 0.69 2.99
CA LEU A 309 -8.20 1.49 2.23
C LEU A 309 -8.29 1.08 0.75
N ASN A 310 -8.94 1.93 -0.04
CA ASN A 310 -9.05 1.74 -1.48
C ASN A 310 -7.73 2.10 -2.18
N PHE A 311 -7.39 1.38 -3.23
CA PHE A 311 -6.22 1.65 -4.07
C PHE A 311 -6.38 1.03 -5.45
N LEU A 312 -5.54 1.41 -6.40
CA LEU A 312 -5.51 0.83 -7.75
C LEU A 312 -4.15 0.20 -8.10
N GLU A 313 -3.12 0.56 -7.39
CA GLU A 313 -1.79 -0.03 -7.48
C GLU A 313 -1.02 0.20 -6.17
N ASN A 314 -0.03 -0.64 -5.92
CA ASN A 314 0.93 -0.51 -4.85
C ASN A 314 2.25 -1.18 -5.25
N HIS A 315 3.16 -1.41 -4.31
CA HIS A 315 4.46 -2.02 -4.58
C HIS A 315 4.39 -3.52 -4.94
N ASP A 316 3.27 -4.20 -4.65
CA ASP A 316 3.04 -5.64 -4.94
C ASP A 316 2.17 -5.87 -6.17
N GLU A 317 1.39 -4.88 -6.59
CA GLU A 317 0.45 -5.00 -7.68
C GLU A 317 0.97 -4.34 -8.96
N GLN A 318 0.45 -4.79 -10.13
CA GLN A 318 0.79 -4.15 -11.40
C GLN A 318 0.34 -2.70 -11.42
N ARG A 319 1.14 -1.85 -12.07
CA ARG A 319 0.78 -0.46 -12.36
C ARG A 319 -0.48 -0.41 -13.23
N ILE A 320 -1.38 0.52 -12.95
CA ILE A 320 -2.63 0.65 -13.70
C ILE A 320 -2.36 0.96 -15.18
N ALA A 321 -1.30 1.69 -15.48
CA ALA A 321 -0.92 2.04 -16.85
C ALA A 321 -0.19 0.91 -17.59
N SER A 322 0.16 -0.21 -16.93
CA SER A 322 0.85 -1.35 -17.55
C SER A 322 -0.04 -2.12 -18.52
N ASP A 323 0.58 -2.83 -19.45
CA ASP A 323 -0.09 -3.75 -20.36
C ASP A 323 -0.74 -4.94 -19.63
N PHE A 324 -0.36 -5.15 -18.34
CA PHE A 324 -0.92 -6.19 -17.47
C PHE A 324 -2.17 -5.73 -16.70
N PHE A 325 -2.56 -4.44 -16.81
CA PHE A 325 -3.77 -3.91 -16.17
C PHE A 325 -4.63 -3.16 -17.21
N ALA A 326 -4.54 -1.84 -17.33
CA ALA A 326 -5.37 -1.04 -18.25
C ALA A 326 -4.68 -0.73 -19.59
N GLY A 327 -3.36 -0.86 -19.69
CA GLY A 327 -2.55 -0.53 -20.87
C GLY A 327 -2.24 0.96 -21.04
N SER A 328 -2.97 1.84 -20.35
CA SER A 328 -2.66 3.26 -20.24
C SER A 328 -3.27 3.87 -18.98
N ALA A 329 -2.70 4.97 -18.50
CA ALA A 329 -3.21 5.67 -17.34
C ALA A 329 -4.61 6.25 -17.56
N ALA A 330 -4.90 6.73 -18.78
CA ALA A 330 -6.21 7.28 -19.13
C ALA A 330 -7.33 6.24 -18.99
N LYS A 331 -7.10 4.99 -19.43
CA LYS A 331 -8.06 3.90 -19.27
C LYS A 331 -8.34 3.52 -17.83
N GLY A 332 -7.49 3.93 -16.90
CA GLY A 332 -7.67 3.75 -15.45
C GLY A 332 -8.62 4.77 -14.80
N LEU A 333 -8.99 5.86 -15.49
CA LEU A 333 -9.78 6.95 -14.91
C LEU A 333 -11.17 6.54 -14.40
N PRO A 334 -11.95 5.67 -15.08
CA PRO A 334 -13.23 5.20 -14.54
C PRO A 334 -13.06 4.45 -13.21
N ALA A 335 -12.02 3.61 -13.11
CA ALA A 335 -11.70 2.89 -11.89
C ALA A 335 -11.24 3.84 -10.77
N LEU A 336 -10.44 4.87 -11.11
CA LEU A 336 -10.02 5.92 -10.18
C LEU A 336 -11.24 6.67 -9.60
N ALA A 337 -12.19 7.06 -10.46
CA ALA A 337 -13.41 7.74 -10.02
C ALA A 337 -14.21 6.88 -9.03
N VAL A 338 -14.40 5.58 -9.31
CA VAL A 338 -15.07 4.67 -8.39
C VAL A 338 -14.29 4.52 -7.09
N SER A 339 -13.00 4.21 -7.16
CA SER A 339 -12.16 3.96 -5.98
C SER A 339 -12.09 5.17 -5.04
N LEU A 340 -12.11 6.38 -5.60
CA LEU A 340 -11.93 7.62 -4.87
C LEU A 340 -13.25 8.30 -4.47
N LEU A 341 -14.31 8.21 -5.28
CA LEU A 341 -15.53 9.01 -5.13
C LEU A 341 -16.77 8.20 -4.71
N LEU A 342 -16.72 6.86 -4.71
CA LEU A 342 -17.89 6.02 -4.41
C LEU A 342 -18.41 6.24 -2.98
N ASN A 343 -17.51 6.35 -2.01
CA ASN A 343 -17.80 6.51 -0.58
C ASN A 343 -16.72 7.35 0.11
N ASP A 344 -16.74 7.42 1.44
CA ASP A 344 -15.76 8.16 2.26
C ASP A 344 -14.54 7.31 2.68
N ALA A 345 -14.39 6.12 2.14
CA ALA A 345 -13.21 5.28 2.38
C ALA A 345 -11.89 6.03 2.05
N PRO A 346 -10.83 5.86 2.84
CA PRO A 346 -9.50 6.33 2.52
C PRO A 346 -9.01 5.80 1.16
N PHE A 347 -8.08 6.53 0.56
CA PHE A 347 -7.48 6.13 -0.71
C PHE A 347 -5.96 6.17 -0.63
N MET A 348 -5.30 5.15 -1.18
CA MET A 348 -3.85 5.12 -1.32
C MET A 348 -3.44 5.36 -2.76
N LEU A 349 -2.55 6.32 -2.94
CA LEU A 349 -1.90 6.68 -4.21
C LEU A 349 -0.45 6.20 -4.17
N TYR A 350 -0.05 5.34 -5.09
CA TYR A 350 1.33 4.90 -5.20
C TYR A 350 2.13 5.85 -6.08
N ALA A 351 3.30 6.28 -5.63
CA ALA A 351 4.16 7.25 -6.32
C ALA A 351 4.40 6.86 -7.79
N GLY A 352 4.07 7.79 -8.70
CA GLY A 352 4.11 7.57 -10.14
C GLY A 352 2.77 7.23 -10.78
N GLN A 353 1.78 6.75 -10.02
CA GLN A 353 0.45 6.47 -10.54
C GLN A 353 -0.17 7.74 -11.17
N GLU A 354 0.00 8.87 -10.52
CA GLU A 354 -0.54 10.17 -10.92
C GLU A 354 0.09 10.75 -12.19
N ILE A 355 1.19 10.17 -12.64
CA ILE A 355 1.89 10.54 -13.89
C ILE A 355 1.90 9.39 -14.91
N GLY A 356 1.20 8.29 -14.62
CA GLY A 356 1.06 7.16 -15.52
C GLY A 356 2.29 6.26 -15.64
N GLU A 357 3.05 6.06 -14.54
CA GLU A 357 4.13 5.07 -14.51
C GLU A 357 3.61 3.68 -14.91
N LYS A 358 4.32 3.01 -15.83
CA LYS A 358 3.86 1.77 -16.45
C LYS A 358 4.41 0.49 -15.80
N GLY A 359 5.57 0.56 -15.15
CA GLY A 359 6.26 -0.63 -14.65
C GLY A 359 6.56 -1.66 -15.75
N MET A 360 6.89 -1.18 -16.96
CA MET A 360 7.13 -2.02 -18.15
C MET A 360 8.61 -2.10 -18.52
N ASP A 361 9.49 -1.67 -17.63
CA ASP A 361 10.92 -1.82 -17.81
C ASP A 361 11.33 -3.29 -17.64
N ASN A 362 12.40 -3.69 -18.37
CA ASN A 362 12.98 -5.02 -18.21
C ASN A 362 13.95 -5.01 -17.00
N GLU A 363 13.39 -5.22 -15.83
CA GLU A 363 14.11 -5.18 -14.56
C GLU A 363 14.97 -6.44 -14.36
N PRO A 364 16.18 -6.33 -13.75
CA PRO A 364 17.13 -7.44 -13.67
C PRO A 364 16.59 -8.70 -12.99
N PHE A 365 15.93 -8.54 -11.84
CA PHE A 365 15.40 -9.65 -11.06
C PHE A 365 13.99 -10.05 -11.52
N SER A 366 13.09 -9.08 -11.69
CA SER A 366 11.67 -9.32 -11.91
C SER A 366 11.29 -9.45 -13.39
N GLY A 367 12.13 -8.96 -14.32
CA GLY A 367 11.79 -8.85 -15.73
C GLY A 367 10.60 -7.90 -15.97
N ILE A 368 9.96 -8.04 -17.13
CA ILE A 368 8.78 -7.24 -17.49
C ILE A 368 7.53 -7.92 -16.92
N ASN A 369 6.91 -7.35 -15.90
CA ASN A 369 5.73 -7.92 -15.26
C ASN A 369 4.63 -6.90 -14.89
N GLY A 370 4.81 -5.64 -15.28
CA GLY A 370 3.87 -4.54 -15.00
C GLY A 370 3.98 -3.95 -13.59
N ARG A 371 4.98 -4.36 -12.80
CA ARG A 371 5.29 -3.80 -11.48
C ARG A 371 6.52 -2.93 -11.57
N THR A 372 6.69 -2.05 -10.60
CA THR A 372 8.00 -1.43 -10.34
C THR A 372 8.73 -2.31 -9.33
N THR A 373 9.92 -2.81 -9.67
CA THR A 373 10.67 -3.74 -8.81
C THR A 373 10.91 -3.17 -7.41
N ILE A 374 10.81 -4.03 -6.40
CA ILE A 374 11.26 -3.72 -5.03
C ILE A 374 12.56 -4.46 -4.67
N PHE A 375 13.17 -5.18 -5.61
CA PHE A 375 14.31 -6.08 -5.39
C PHE A 375 15.62 -5.57 -6.02
N ASP A 376 15.54 -4.60 -6.94
CA ASP A 376 16.69 -4.13 -7.72
C ASP A 376 17.09 -2.70 -7.33
N TRP A 377 18.35 -2.38 -7.61
CA TRP A 377 18.80 -0.99 -7.73
C TRP A 377 18.32 -0.48 -9.08
N TRP A 378 17.15 0.13 -9.08
CA TRP A 378 16.49 0.57 -10.31
C TRP A 378 16.20 2.05 -10.27
N ARG A 379 16.14 2.65 -11.44
CA ARG A 379 15.75 4.03 -11.60
C ARG A 379 14.46 4.10 -12.39
N VAL A 380 13.41 4.57 -11.75
CA VAL A 380 12.12 4.79 -12.38
C VAL A 380 12.16 6.12 -13.13
N GLY A 381 12.16 6.03 -14.47
CA GLY A 381 12.35 7.20 -15.36
C GLY A 381 11.29 8.28 -15.17
N SER A 382 10.02 7.91 -15.01
CA SER A 382 8.92 8.84 -14.79
C SER A 382 9.04 9.58 -13.44
N LEU A 383 9.43 8.89 -12.36
CA LEU A 383 9.66 9.53 -11.06
C LEU A 383 10.85 10.50 -11.10
N SER A 384 11.90 10.16 -11.85
CA SER A 384 13.02 11.10 -12.06
C SER A 384 12.58 12.34 -12.84
N ARG A 385 11.71 12.20 -13.85
CA ARG A 385 11.15 13.37 -14.58
C ARG A 385 10.25 14.22 -13.69
N LEU A 386 9.44 13.58 -12.83
CA LEU A 386 8.63 14.30 -11.85
C LEU A 386 9.52 15.10 -10.89
N TRP A 387 10.54 14.46 -10.33
CA TRP A 387 11.51 15.12 -9.45
C TRP A 387 12.18 16.33 -10.15
N ASN A 388 12.63 16.15 -11.40
CA ASN A 388 13.22 17.23 -12.21
C ASN A 388 12.23 18.40 -12.41
N THR A 389 10.95 18.11 -12.70
CA THR A 389 9.92 19.13 -12.83
C THR A 389 9.75 19.92 -11.54
N LEU A 390 9.72 19.27 -10.40
CA LEU A 390 9.58 19.92 -9.09
C LEU A 390 10.79 20.81 -8.74
N HIS A 391 11.96 20.49 -9.29
CA HIS A 391 13.23 21.20 -8.99
C HIS A 391 13.71 22.12 -10.11
N ASP A 392 12.87 22.37 -11.12
CA ASP A 392 13.22 23.20 -12.27
C ASP A 392 14.47 22.69 -13.03
N ALA A 393 14.71 21.36 -12.97
CA ALA A 393 15.82 20.69 -13.61
C ALA A 393 15.49 20.26 -15.04
N PRO A 394 16.48 20.11 -15.94
CA PRO A 394 16.25 19.61 -17.29
C PRO A 394 15.68 18.17 -17.33
N GLY A 395 14.82 17.88 -18.32
CA GLY A 395 14.24 16.54 -18.48
C GLY A 395 13.06 16.30 -17.52
N GLY A 396 12.16 17.26 -17.42
CA GLY A 396 10.92 17.17 -16.68
C GLY A 396 9.87 16.27 -17.36
N LEU A 397 8.64 16.31 -16.84
CA LEU A 397 7.51 15.54 -17.33
C LEU A 397 7.22 15.82 -18.80
N SER A 398 6.77 14.78 -19.52
CA SER A 398 6.20 14.92 -20.85
C SER A 398 4.80 15.52 -20.81
N SER A 399 4.29 16.01 -21.95
CA SER A 399 2.93 16.54 -22.04
C SER A 399 1.85 15.49 -21.70
N GLU A 400 2.09 14.21 -21.96
CA GLU A 400 1.18 13.11 -21.60
C GLU A 400 1.16 12.94 -20.08
N GLU A 401 2.32 12.88 -19.43
CA GLU A 401 2.44 12.80 -17.97
C GLU A 401 1.82 14.01 -17.26
N GLU A 402 2.03 15.22 -17.79
CA GLU A 402 1.41 16.46 -17.27
C GLU A 402 -0.12 16.43 -17.40
N SER A 403 -0.64 15.90 -18.52
CA SER A 403 -2.07 15.76 -18.74
C SER A 403 -2.71 14.81 -17.72
N ILE A 404 -2.10 13.64 -17.49
CA ILE A 404 -2.58 12.68 -16.49
C ILE A 404 -2.47 13.27 -15.07
N LEU A 405 -1.36 13.92 -14.74
CA LEU A 405 -1.19 14.59 -13.46
C LEU A 405 -2.29 15.64 -13.21
N SER A 406 -2.67 16.40 -14.23
CA SER A 406 -3.76 17.38 -14.12
C SER A 406 -5.09 16.72 -13.77
N ARG A 407 -5.42 15.57 -14.41
CA ARG A 407 -6.63 14.80 -14.11
C ARG A 407 -6.62 14.24 -12.67
N TYR A 408 -5.49 13.70 -12.23
CA TYR A 408 -5.33 13.21 -10.85
C TYR A 408 -5.47 14.35 -9.84
N ARG A 409 -4.85 15.50 -10.07
CA ARG A 409 -5.02 16.69 -9.20
C ARG A 409 -6.47 17.11 -9.07
N GLU A 410 -7.19 17.20 -10.18
CA GLU A 410 -8.60 17.60 -10.18
C GLU A 410 -9.47 16.64 -9.34
N ILE A 411 -9.37 15.33 -9.57
CA ILE A 411 -10.21 14.35 -8.88
C ILE A 411 -9.82 14.21 -7.40
N LEU A 412 -8.51 14.25 -7.06
CA LEU A 412 -8.03 14.21 -5.68
C LEU A 412 -8.47 15.44 -4.91
N GLN A 413 -8.30 16.64 -5.47
CA GLN A 413 -8.76 17.87 -4.86
C GLN A 413 -10.29 17.89 -4.68
N THR A 414 -11.05 17.38 -5.64
CA THR A 414 -12.50 17.21 -5.54
C THR A 414 -12.85 16.28 -4.36
N ALA A 415 -12.16 15.15 -4.24
CA ALA A 415 -12.40 14.15 -3.20
C ALA A 415 -12.17 14.68 -1.77
N VAL A 416 -11.18 15.59 -1.59
CA VAL A 416 -10.83 16.11 -0.26
C VAL A 416 -11.51 17.44 0.10
N SER A 417 -11.91 18.23 -0.90
CA SER A 417 -12.46 19.58 -0.66
C SER A 417 -13.99 19.64 -0.69
N VAL A 418 -14.66 18.70 -1.39
CA VAL A 418 -16.11 18.69 -1.53
C VAL A 418 -16.74 17.81 -0.44
N PRO A 419 -17.56 18.38 0.48
CA PRO A 419 -18.13 17.63 1.61
C PRO A 419 -18.90 16.38 1.19
N ALA A 420 -19.59 16.40 0.04
CA ALA A 420 -20.31 15.23 -0.48
C ALA A 420 -19.40 13.99 -0.66
N PHE A 421 -18.10 14.19 -0.94
CA PHE A 421 -17.13 13.07 -1.12
C PHE A 421 -16.36 12.73 0.16
N CYS A 422 -16.33 13.64 1.13
CA CYS A 422 -15.62 13.44 2.40
C CYS A 422 -16.46 12.72 3.46
N CYS A 423 -17.78 12.97 3.50
CA CYS A 423 -18.68 12.46 4.54
C CYS A 423 -20.15 12.43 4.09
N GLY A 424 -20.39 12.44 2.78
CA GLY A 424 -21.72 12.41 2.21
C GLY A 424 -22.28 11.00 2.10
N LYS A 425 -23.57 10.92 1.80
CA LYS A 425 -24.26 9.67 1.50
C LYS A 425 -24.02 9.25 0.05
N THR A 426 -23.92 7.95 -0.17
CA THR A 426 -23.88 7.33 -1.50
C THR A 426 -25.25 6.74 -1.85
N TYR A 427 -25.64 6.86 -3.12
CA TYR A 427 -26.79 6.17 -3.64
C TYR A 427 -26.45 5.54 -5.01
N ASP A 428 -26.45 4.22 -5.08
CA ASP A 428 -26.19 3.46 -6.30
C ASP A 428 -27.44 3.51 -7.22
N LEU A 429 -27.24 3.95 -8.45
CA LEU A 429 -28.32 4.10 -9.43
C LEU A 429 -28.41 2.92 -10.41
N CYS A 430 -27.46 1.97 -10.40
CA CYS A 430 -27.39 0.93 -11.44
C CYS A 430 -28.63 0.03 -11.48
N TYR A 431 -29.27 -0.22 -10.33
CA TYR A 431 -30.45 -1.11 -10.26
C TYR A 431 -31.68 -0.56 -10.97
N CYS A 432 -31.85 0.77 -11.02
CA CYS A 432 -33.05 1.43 -11.53
C CYS A 432 -32.96 1.89 -12.99
N GLN A 433 -31.82 1.68 -13.63
CA GLN A 433 -31.61 2.14 -15.01
C GLN A 433 -32.43 1.35 -16.04
N SER A 434 -32.70 1.99 -17.18
CA SER A 434 -33.39 1.35 -18.32
C SER A 434 -32.62 0.15 -18.86
N PRO A 435 -33.25 -0.75 -19.63
CA PRO A 435 -32.55 -1.87 -20.27
C PRO A 435 -31.47 -1.45 -21.27
N SER A 436 -31.52 -0.21 -21.79
CA SER A 436 -30.48 0.34 -22.69
C SER A 436 -29.21 0.80 -21.95
N PHE A 437 -29.24 0.90 -20.64
CA PHE A 437 -28.06 1.21 -19.82
C PHE A 437 -27.18 -0.06 -19.71
N ASP A 438 -26.01 -0.02 -20.27
CA ASP A 438 -25.06 -1.16 -20.26
C ASP A 438 -24.40 -1.33 -18.88
N ARG A 439 -25.08 -2.03 -17.95
CA ARG A 439 -24.58 -2.34 -16.62
C ARG A 439 -23.28 -3.13 -16.59
N SER A 440 -22.90 -3.72 -17.70
CA SER A 440 -21.63 -4.43 -17.78
C SER A 440 -20.43 -3.47 -17.90
N ARG A 441 -20.65 -2.25 -18.42
CA ARG A 441 -19.62 -1.27 -18.73
C ARG A 441 -19.81 0.08 -18.07
N LEU A 442 -21.01 0.37 -17.56
CA LEU A 442 -21.33 1.64 -16.94
C LEU A 442 -21.64 1.45 -15.44
N PHE A 443 -21.15 2.36 -14.63
CA PHE A 443 -21.49 2.45 -13.23
C PHE A 443 -21.93 3.87 -12.88
N ALA A 444 -23.14 4.04 -12.36
CA ALA A 444 -23.73 5.34 -12.05
C ALA A 444 -24.14 5.42 -10.57
N TRP A 445 -23.76 6.51 -9.91
CA TRP A 445 -24.10 6.73 -8.50
C TRP A 445 -24.23 8.22 -8.16
N LEU A 446 -24.87 8.49 -7.02
CA LEU A 446 -24.96 9.83 -6.45
C LEU A 446 -24.12 9.93 -5.17
N ARG A 447 -23.56 11.13 -4.97
CA ARG A 447 -22.97 11.55 -3.71
C ARG A 447 -23.62 12.84 -3.23
N SER A 448 -24.03 12.91 -1.96
CA SER A 448 -24.70 14.09 -1.42
C SER A 448 -24.35 14.34 0.04
N ASP A 449 -24.13 15.62 0.37
CA ASP A 449 -24.03 16.09 1.77
C ASP A 449 -25.36 16.69 2.28
N GLY A 450 -26.44 16.49 1.54
CA GLY A 450 -27.78 17.06 1.80
C GLY A 450 -27.96 18.50 1.30
N LYS A 451 -26.87 19.18 0.87
CA LYS A 451 -26.90 20.53 0.28
C LYS A 451 -26.53 20.53 -1.20
N LYS A 452 -25.52 19.75 -1.53
CA LYS A 452 -25.07 19.53 -2.90
C LYS A 452 -25.12 18.05 -3.21
N THR A 453 -25.63 17.73 -4.39
CA THR A 453 -25.67 16.36 -4.91
C THR A 453 -24.91 16.32 -6.23
N PHE A 454 -24.10 15.29 -6.37
CA PHE A 454 -23.32 15.03 -7.57
C PHE A 454 -23.74 13.68 -8.16
N LEU A 455 -23.95 13.67 -9.47
CA LEU A 455 -24.08 12.46 -10.27
C LEU A 455 -22.70 12.14 -10.84
N ILE A 456 -22.26 10.90 -10.67
CA ILE A 456 -21.04 10.37 -11.26
C ILE A 456 -21.40 9.16 -12.10
N VAL A 457 -20.85 9.11 -13.31
CA VAL A 457 -21.00 7.97 -14.22
C VAL A 457 -19.62 7.58 -14.74
N SER A 458 -19.17 6.37 -14.43
CA SER A 458 -17.94 5.77 -14.97
C SER A 458 -18.26 4.93 -16.19
N ASN A 459 -17.48 5.10 -17.26
CA ASN A 459 -17.59 4.38 -18.52
C ASN A 459 -16.33 3.52 -18.76
N PHE A 460 -16.45 2.23 -18.61
CA PHE A 460 -15.38 1.26 -18.85
C PHE A 460 -15.36 0.74 -20.30
N SER A 461 -16.16 1.33 -21.22
CA SER A 461 -16.16 0.98 -22.64
C SER A 461 -15.25 1.90 -23.45
N ASP A 462 -14.84 1.42 -24.62
CA ASP A 462 -13.99 2.11 -25.59
C ASP A 462 -14.74 3.12 -26.48
N ARG A 463 -16.00 3.43 -26.16
CA ARG A 463 -16.84 4.35 -26.93
C ARG A 463 -17.49 5.39 -26.02
N GLU A 464 -17.75 6.56 -26.58
CA GLU A 464 -18.58 7.57 -25.90
C GLU A 464 -20.01 7.02 -25.70
N VAL A 465 -20.57 7.27 -24.54
CA VAL A 465 -21.94 6.88 -24.19
C VAL A 465 -22.76 8.10 -23.85
N ILE A 466 -23.85 8.32 -24.60
CA ILE A 466 -24.89 9.28 -24.23
C ILE A 466 -26.01 8.49 -23.55
N ALA A 467 -26.26 8.78 -22.26
CA ALA A 467 -27.24 8.06 -21.47
C ALA A 467 -28.17 9.02 -20.72
N GLU A 468 -29.43 8.65 -20.64
CA GLU A 468 -30.36 9.26 -19.71
C GLU A 468 -30.33 8.44 -18.40
N ILE A 469 -29.76 9.03 -17.35
CA ILE A 469 -29.64 8.41 -16.03
C ILE A 469 -30.92 8.68 -15.24
N LEU A 470 -31.64 7.61 -14.92
CA LEU A 470 -32.86 7.67 -14.13
C LEU A 470 -32.51 7.83 -12.63
N ILE A 471 -33.23 8.72 -11.96
CA ILE A 471 -33.09 8.99 -10.53
C ILE A 471 -34.43 8.71 -9.85
N PRO A 472 -34.52 7.66 -9.03
CA PRO A 472 -35.76 7.26 -8.40
C PRO A 472 -36.11 8.20 -7.22
N LYS A 473 -37.41 8.31 -6.89
CA LYS A 473 -37.91 9.20 -5.82
C LYS A 473 -37.33 8.88 -4.44
N ASP A 474 -37.06 7.63 -4.17
CA ASP A 474 -36.42 7.20 -2.91
C ASP A 474 -34.98 7.68 -2.75
N ALA A 475 -34.25 7.92 -3.86
CA ALA A 475 -32.95 8.60 -3.82
C ALA A 475 -33.07 10.00 -3.19
N SER A 476 -34.05 10.80 -3.63
CA SER A 476 -34.31 12.13 -3.05
C SER A 476 -34.60 12.06 -1.55
N SER A 477 -35.43 11.10 -1.14
CA SER A 477 -35.79 10.90 0.28
C SER A 477 -34.57 10.45 1.11
N TYR A 478 -33.78 9.53 0.59
CA TYR A 478 -32.61 8.99 1.28
C TYR A 478 -31.49 10.04 1.41
N LEU A 479 -31.24 10.81 0.35
CA LEU A 479 -30.19 11.83 0.31
C LEU A 479 -30.61 13.14 0.99
N GLY A 480 -31.92 13.36 1.17
CA GLY A 480 -32.46 14.60 1.73
C GLY A 480 -32.33 15.78 0.76
N ALA A 481 -32.43 15.53 -0.54
CA ALA A 481 -32.23 16.52 -1.62
C ALA A 481 -33.39 16.44 -2.63
N SER A 482 -33.76 17.59 -3.21
CA SER A 482 -34.71 17.64 -4.33
C SER A 482 -33.97 17.35 -5.62
N LEU A 483 -34.23 16.20 -6.24
CA LEU A 483 -33.52 15.72 -7.41
C LEU A 483 -34.46 15.61 -8.62
N PRO A 484 -33.95 15.82 -9.87
CA PRO A 484 -34.69 15.56 -11.08
C PRO A 484 -34.98 14.05 -11.21
N SER A 485 -35.99 13.68 -12.01
CA SER A 485 -36.31 12.28 -12.27
C SER A 485 -35.32 11.59 -13.20
N SER A 486 -34.60 12.35 -14.02
CA SER A 486 -33.53 11.87 -14.89
C SER A 486 -32.57 13.01 -15.26
N VAL A 487 -31.38 12.62 -15.69
CA VAL A 487 -30.33 13.52 -16.18
C VAL A 487 -29.68 12.92 -17.43
N SER A 488 -29.64 13.67 -18.52
CA SER A 488 -28.90 13.27 -19.73
C SER A 488 -27.42 13.61 -19.56
N VAL A 489 -26.54 12.62 -19.77
CA VAL A 489 -25.09 12.78 -19.65
C VAL A 489 -24.39 12.20 -20.90
N SER A 490 -23.29 12.84 -21.30
CA SER A 490 -22.29 12.26 -22.19
C SER A 490 -21.10 11.84 -21.34
N VAL A 491 -20.68 10.59 -21.49
CA VAL A 491 -19.52 10.01 -20.80
C VAL A 491 -18.49 9.58 -21.82
N PRO A 492 -17.30 10.18 -21.84
CA PRO A 492 -16.25 9.82 -22.80
C PRO A 492 -15.83 8.35 -22.69
N PRO A 493 -15.18 7.78 -23.74
CA PRO A 493 -14.62 6.43 -23.67
C PRO A 493 -13.60 6.31 -22.54
N GLU A 494 -13.65 5.20 -21.79
CA GLU A 494 -12.66 4.87 -20.76
C GLU A 494 -12.40 6.03 -19.79
N ASP A 495 -13.49 6.75 -19.42
CA ASP A 495 -13.44 7.94 -18.57
C ASP A 495 -14.69 8.00 -17.67
N TYR A 496 -14.85 9.09 -16.94
CA TYR A 496 -16.02 9.38 -16.11
C TYR A 496 -16.54 10.79 -16.34
N THR A 497 -17.82 10.97 -16.03
CA THR A 497 -18.45 12.29 -15.96
C THR A 497 -18.92 12.54 -14.53
N LEU A 498 -18.62 13.73 -14.00
CA LEU A 498 -19.04 14.21 -12.69
C LEU A 498 -19.76 15.55 -12.87
N ILE A 499 -21.01 15.60 -12.44
CA ILE A 499 -21.84 16.82 -12.54
C ILE A 499 -22.61 17.08 -11.23
N GLN A 500 -22.72 18.33 -10.84
CA GLN A 500 -23.61 18.74 -9.77
C GLN A 500 -25.04 18.86 -10.31
N ILE A 501 -26.01 18.27 -9.62
CA ILE A 501 -27.43 18.26 -9.99
C ILE A 501 -28.30 18.87 -8.90
#